data_1e91a5014e0eb0063c5f72bedb97c86d
#
_entry.id   1e91a5014e0eb0063c5f72bedb97c86d
#
_cell.length_a   1.000
_cell.length_b   1.000
_cell.length_c   1.000
_cell.angle_alpha   90.00
_cell.angle_beta   90.00
_cell.angle_gamma   90.00
#
_symmetry.space_group_name_H-M   'P 1'
#
loop_
_entity.id
_entity.type
_entity.pdbx_description
1 polymer ?
#
loop_
_entity_poly.entity_id
_entity_poly.type
_entity_poly.pdbx_seq_one_letter_code
_entity_poly.pdbx_strand_id
1 'polypeptide(L)'
;MNDRHARTAPHPSWSLLGNLALVGLLVGAACLLLPLHDDAWWPASPPPSRWAWAAGVLAAWLGACALFLRQPRTHQAAPAAAGDTPPLLVAWASQTGFAQVLAERSAAMLRDGGVPVQVLPLDAVDAALLGSTRRALFLASTTGEGDPPDHALGFLRDILAQAQALDGLEYALLALGDHEYDHFCAFGRQLDDWLRANGARPLFDRVEVDNADEAALRHWQYEVGRIGGLSSLPDWTPPAYEAWTLRSRSLLNPGSPGAPVFDLVLVPAADAPLPEWQAGDIAEVGPRQPSAPVQALLDALTLPAAAEVQTARGREPLAQALSRLQLPAADAVRGLAPQALVDRLAPLPHREYSIASIPAEGCVRLLVRRMAHADGSPGLGSGWLCETAGPGQAIDLRLRRNPGFHPPAADRPLILIGNGTGIAGLRAHLQARIAAGARGNWLLFGERSPDHDRPYGAELRQWQAQGWLDRVDLAFSRDLEHPAYVQHRLHAAAGLLREWVDRGASILVCGNATGMAPAVDAALAEVLGEPTRDALRAGGRYRRDVY
;
A
#
# COMPACT_ATOMS: atom_id res chain seq x y z
N MET A 1 -44.02 23.95 -0.13
CA MET A 1 -44.81 22.71 0.07
C MET A 1 -43.87 21.73 0.75
N ASN A 2 -44.27 21.33 1.97
CA ASN A 2 -43.51 20.56 2.94
C ASN A 2 -42.95 19.24 2.39
N ASP A 3 -41.69 18.95 2.72
CA ASP A 3 -41.30 17.58 2.92
C ASP A 3 -40.42 17.45 4.19
N ARG A 4 -40.98 16.67 5.13
CA ARG A 4 -40.46 16.44 6.46
C ARG A 4 -39.40 15.34 6.37
N HIS A 5 -38.14 15.67 6.64
CA HIS A 5 -37.13 14.67 6.98
C HIS A 5 -37.48 14.03 8.33
N ALA A 6 -38.03 12.84 8.29
CA ALA A 6 -38.15 11.97 9.45
C ALA A 6 -36.75 11.52 9.90
N ARG A 7 -36.30 12.00 11.05
CA ARG A 7 -35.14 11.48 11.77
C ARG A 7 -35.51 10.08 12.25
N THR A 8 -34.95 9.04 11.64
CA THR A 8 -34.98 7.67 12.16
C THR A 8 -34.07 7.62 13.38
N ALA A 9 -34.64 7.34 14.55
CA ALA A 9 -33.90 7.06 15.78
C ALA A 9 -33.00 5.81 15.57
N PRO A 10 -31.78 5.78 16.16
CA PRO A 10 -30.91 4.61 16.04
C PRO A 10 -31.59 3.43 16.77
N HIS A 11 -31.85 2.34 16.03
CA HIS A 11 -32.30 1.08 16.62
C HIS A 11 -31.19 0.54 17.53
N PRO A 12 -31.50 0.16 18.80
CA PRO A 12 -30.51 -0.47 19.66
C PRO A 12 -30.03 -1.76 18.98
N SER A 13 -28.71 -1.90 18.89
CA SER A 13 -28.09 -3.09 18.27
C SER A 13 -28.53 -4.33 19.06
N TRP A 14 -29.11 -5.30 18.40
CA TRP A 14 -29.58 -6.58 19.01
C TRP A 14 -28.48 -7.30 19.78
N SER A 15 -27.19 -7.06 19.45
CA SER A 15 -26.04 -7.54 20.19
C SER A 15 -25.92 -6.95 21.60
N LEU A 16 -26.27 -5.67 21.78
CA LEU A 16 -26.27 -5.02 23.10
C LEU A 16 -27.38 -5.56 24.01
N LEU A 17 -28.56 -5.80 23.44
CA LEU A 17 -29.69 -6.42 24.16
C LEU A 17 -29.39 -7.89 24.52
N GLY A 18 -28.73 -8.65 23.64
CA GLY A 18 -28.31 -10.01 23.91
C GLY A 18 -27.27 -10.11 25.04
N ASN A 19 -26.28 -9.22 25.02
CA ASN A 19 -25.26 -9.17 26.07
C ASN A 19 -25.84 -8.71 27.44
N LEU A 20 -26.76 -7.76 27.45
CA LEU A 20 -27.46 -7.32 28.68
C LEU A 20 -28.35 -8.44 29.25
N ALA A 21 -29.02 -9.21 28.38
CA ALA A 21 -29.83 -10.35 28.82
C ALA A 21 -28.94 -11.47 29.40
N LEU A 22 -27.78 -11.73 28.79
CA LEU A 22 -26.80 -12.71 29.29
C LEU A 22 -26.24 -12.30 30.67
N VAL A 23 -25.83 -11.05 30.82
CA VAL A 23 -25.35 -10.51 32.10
C VAL A 23 -26.46 -10.55 33.16
N GLY A 24 -27.70 -10.20 32.81
CA GLY A 24 -28.86 -10.29 33.72
C GLY A 24 -29.11 -11.73 34.16
N LEU A 25 -28.97 -12.71 33.27
CA LEU A 25 -29.15 -14.13 33.55
C LEU A 25 -28.04 -14.66 34.48
N LEU A 26 -26.79 -14.25 34.25
CA LEU A 26 -25.63 -14.61 35.09
C LEU A 26 -25.75 -13.99 36.49
N VAL A 27 -26.15 -12.72 36.58
CA VAL A 27 -26.37 -12.05 37.87
C VAL A 27 -27.56 -12.70 38.62
N GLY A 28 -28.64 -13.02 37.92
CA GLY A 28 -29.78 -13.74 38.52
C GLY A 28 -29.38 -15.13 39.03
N ALA A 29 -28.61 -15.89 38.27
CA ALA A 29 -28.06 -17.19 38.68
C ALA A 29 -27.12 -17.04 39.91
N ALA A 30 -26.23 -16.04 39.92
CA ALA A 30 -25.37 -15.75 41.07
C ALA A 30 -26.18 -15.38 42.34
N CYS A 31 -27.22 -14.53 42.22
CA CYS A 31 -28.10 -14.18 43.34
C CYS A 31 -28.90 -15.39 43.87
N LEU A 32 -29.30 -16.32 43.00
CA LEU A 32 -29.99 -17.55 43.43
C LEU A 32 -29.03 -18.56 44.10
N LEU A 33 -27.75 -18.49 43.81
CA LEU A 33 -26.71 -19.35 44.39
C LEU A 33 -26.17 -18.79 45.73
N LEU A 34 -26.24 -17.45 45.94
CA LEU A 34 -25.77 -16.78 47.17
C LEU A 34 -26.37 -17.35 48.47
N PRO A 35 -27.69 -17.66 48.58
CA PRO A 35 -28.25 -18.25 49.80
C PRO A 35 -27.86 -19.71 50.03
N LEU A 36 -27.19 -20.34 49.07
CA LEU A 36 -26.76 -21.74 49.12
C LEU A 36 -25.30 -21.89 49.58
N HIS A 37 -24.66 -20.76 49.93
CA HIS A 37 -23.27 -20.70 50.36
C HIS A 37 -23.22 -20.83 51.89
N ASP A 38 -23.61 -22.02 52.41
CA ASP A 38 -23.30 -22.40 53.81
C ASP A 38 -21.85 -22.95 53.87
N ASP A 39 -21.19 -22.76 55.01
CA ASP A 39 -19.76 -23.01 55.29
C ASP A 39 -19.24 -24.45 55.00
N ALA A 40 -20.05 -25.38 54.48
CA ALA A 40 -19.67 -26.71 54.05
C ALA A 40 -19.43 -26.75 52.55
N TRP A 41 -18.16 -26.76 52.16
CA TRP A 41 -17.68 -26.75 50.77
C TRP A 41 -18.22 -27.88 49.88
N TRP A 42 -18.78 -28.98 50.47
CA TRP A 42 -19.31 -30.12 49.69
C TRP A 42 -20.51 -30.82 50.40
N PRO A 43 -21.76 -30.51 50.09
CA PRO A 43 -22.91 -31.22 50.63
C PRO A 43 -23.05 -32.62 49.97
N ALA A 44 -23.30 -33.62 50.77
CA ALA A 44 -23.31 -35.05 50.41
C ALA A 44 -24.34 -35.51 49.39
N SER A 45 -25.27 -34.76 48.95
CA SER A 45 -26.15 -34.93 47.75
C SER A 45 -27.10 -33.78 47.64
N PRO A 46 -27.15 -33.07 46.53
CA PRO A 46 -28.09 -31.97 46.31
C PRO A 46 -29.52 -32.54 46.22
N PRO A 47 -30.54 -31.84 46.80
CA PRO A 47 -31.93 -32.25 46.73
C PRO A 47 -32.41 -32.32 45.24
N PRO A 48 -33.37 -33.19 44.91
CA PRO A 48 -33.85 -33.38 43.52
C PRO A 48 -34.30 -32.10 42.81
N SER A 49 -34.80 -31.12 43.58
CA SER A 49 -35.16 -29.80 43.04
C SER A 49 -33.98 -29.02 42.44
N ARG A 50 -32.77 -29.18 42.97
CA ARG A 50 -31.55 -28.51 42.41
C ARG A 50 -31.16 -29.11 41.06
N TRP A 51 -31.31 -30.43 40.88
CA TRP A 51 -31.08 -31.11 39.59
C TRP A 51 -32.12 -30.64 38.54
N ALA A 52 -33.37 -30.44 38.94
CA ALA A 52 -34.40 -29.90 38.04
C ALA A 52 -34.05 -28.45 37.58
N TRP A 53 -33.58 -27.61 38.49
CA TRP A 53 -33.12 -26.27 38.15
C TRP A 53 -31.86 -26.27 37.25
N ALA A 54 -30.88 -27.07 37.54
CA ALA A 54 -29.67 -27.20 36.71
C ALA A 54 -30.03 -27.70 35.27
N ALA A 55 -30.93 -28.68 35.17
CA ALA A 55 -31.43 -29.17 33.90
C ALA A 55 -32.20 -28.08 33.12
N GLY A 56 -33.02 -27.29 33.82
CA GLY A 56 -33.74 -26.14 33.25
C GLY A 56 -32.81 -25.06 32.69
N VAL A 57 -31.78 -24.69 33.45
CA VAL A 57 -30.76 -23.70 32.99
C VAL A 57 -29.98 -24.24 31.80
N LEU A 58 -29.59 -25.52 31.83
CA LEU A 58 -28.86 -26.14 30.70
C LEU A 58 -29.75 -26.22 29.46
N ALA A 59 -31.04 -26.58 29.60
CA ALA A 59 -31.99 -26.62 28.48
C ALA A 59 -32.24 -25.22 27.90
N ALA A 60 -32.38 -24.19 28.75
CA ALA A 60 -32.52 -22.80 28.32
C ALA A 60 -31.25 -22.31 27.58
N TRP A 61 -30.05 -22.63 28.08
CA TRP A 61 -28.79 -22.31 27.44
C TRP A 61 -28.63 -23.03 26.08
N LEU A 62 -28.90 -24.31 26.02
CA LEU A 62 -28.88 -25.07 24.76
C LEU A 62 -29.93 -24.54 23.76
N GLY A 63 -31.13 -24.16 24.23
CA GLY A 63 -32.14 -23.51 23.41
C GLY A 63 -31.66 -22.15 22.85
N ALA A 64 -31.02 -21.34 23.67
CA ALA A 64 -30.44 -20.07 23.23
C ALA A 64 -29.31 -20.30 22.21
N CYS A 65 -28.42 -21.24 22.46
CA CYS A 65 -27.39 -21.63 21.50
C CYS A 65 -27.98 -22.14 20.16
N ALA A 66 -29.02 -22.97 20.23
CA ALA A 66 -29.69 -23.47 19.03
C ALA A 66 -30.41 -22.38 18.23
N LEU A 67 -31.00 -21.40 18.91
CA LEU A 67 -31.57 -20.20 18.28
C LEU A 67 -30.51 -19.31 17.64
N PHE A 68 -29.35 -19.14 18.30
CA PHE A 68 -28.21 -18.39 17.77
C PHE A 68 -27.61 -19.08 16.55
N LEU A 69 -27.48 -20.42 16.56
CA LEU A 69 -26.97 -21.23 15.46
C LEU A 69 -27.97 -21.35 14.29
N ARG A 70 -29.28 -21.17 14.57
CA ARG A 70 -30.36 -21.18 13.57
C ARG A 70 -30.65 -19.84 12.94
N GLN A 71 -30.04 -18.74 13.44
CA GLN A 71 -30.15 -17.48 12.71
C GLN A 71 -29.49 -17.69 11.34
N PRO A 72 -30.25 -17.64 10.23
CA PRO A 72 -29.64 -17.66 8.92
C PRO A 72 -28.70 -16.46 8.90
N ARG A 73 -27.41 -16.70 8.65
CA ARG A 73 -26.47 -15.66 8.30
C ARG A 73 -26.97 -15.12 6.95
N THR A 74 -27.94 -14.23 7.02
CA THR A 74 -28.29 -13.41 5.87
C THR A 74 -27.09 -12.50 5.63
N HIS A 75 -26.16 -12.98 4.82
CA HIS A 75 -25.33 -12.06 4.06
C HIS A 75 -26.32 -11.22 3.25
N GLN A 76 -26.66 -10.05 3.74
CA GLN A 76 -27.30 -9.04 2.91
C GLN A 76 -26.30 -8.74 1.80
N ALA A 77 -26.44 -9.47 0.70
CA ALA A 77 -25.98 -8.96 -0.57
C ALA A 77 -26.67 -7.61 -0.73
N ALA A 78 -25.90 -6.53 -0.60
CA ALA A 78 -26.40 -5.22 -0.98
C ALA A 78 -26.99 -5.37 -2.39
N PRO A 79 -28.19 -4.82 -2.68
CA PRO A 79 -28.76 -4.93 -4.00
C PRO A 79 -27.73 -4.40 -4.99
N ALA A 80 -27.39 -5.23 -5.98
CA ALA A 80 -26.54 -4.86 -7.08
C ALA A 80 -27.14 -3.59 -7.67
N ALA A 81 -26.42 -2.47 -7.58
CA ALA A 81 -26.74 -1.28 -8.32
C ALA A 81 -26.76 -1.67 -9.80
N ALA A 82 -27.87 -1.39 -10.48
CA ALA A 82 -28.07 -1.70 -11.87
C ALA A 82 -27.11 -0.85 -12.73
N GLY A 83 -25.88 -1.32 -12.87
CA GLY A 83 -24.85 -0.80 -13.76
C GLY A 83 -24.21 -2.00 -14.46
N ASP A 84 -23.88 -1.85 -15.73
CA ASP A 84 -23.27 -2.89 -16.59
C ASP A 84 -21.87 -3.37 -16.14
N THR A 85 -21.32 -2.81 -15.05
CA THR A 85 -19.98 -3.13 -14.56
C THR A 85 -20.08 -4.12 -13.38
N PRO A 86 -19.50 -5.33 -13.47
CA PRO A 86 -19.48 -6.26 -12.35
C PRO A 86 -18.75 -5.67 -11.14
N PRO A 87 -19.25 -5.89 -9.91
CA PRO A 87 -18.64 -5.35 -8.71
C PRO A 87 -17.23 -5.91 -8.50
N LEU A 88 -16.34 -5.07 -7.99
CA LEU A 88 -15.03 -5.49 -7.50
C LEU A 88 -15.23 -6.30 -6.21
N LEU A 89 -14.68 -7.50 -6.16
CA LEU A 89 -14.72 -8.35 -4.97
C LEU A 89 -13.65 -7.90 -3.97
N VAL A 90 -14.03 -7.70 -2.71
CA VAL A 90 -13.09 -7.55 -1.58
C VAL A 90 -13.27 -8.74 -0.67
N ALA A 91 -12.33 -9.68 -0.71
CA ALA A 91 -12.34 -10.90 0.07
C ALA A 91 -11.34 -10.83 1.22
N TRP A 92 -11.76 -11.20 2.44
CA TRP A 92 -10.89 -11.12 3.61
C TRP A 92 -10.84 -12.42 4.41
N ALA A 93 -9.67 -12.70 5.01
CA ALA A 93 -9.45 -13.75 5.98
C ALA A 93 -8.79 -13.16 7.24
N SER A 94 -9.44 -13.30 8.40
CA SER A 94 -8.99 -12.69 9.65
C SER A 94 -9.38 -13.52 10.87
N GLN A 95 -8.42 -13.77 11.76
CA GLN A 95 -8.71 -14.42 13.06
C GLN A 95 -9.21 -13.41 14.10
N THR A 96 -8.63 -12.22 14.12
CA THR A 96 -8.89 -11.17 15.12
C THR A 96 -9.83 -10.06 14.63
N GLY A 97 -10.24 -10.10 13.35
CA GLY A 97 -11.07 -9.07 12.72
C GLY A 97 -10.28 -7.93 12.04
N PHE A 98 -8.96 -7.87 12.17
CA PHE A 98 -8.18 -6.76 11.63
C PHE A 98 -8.21 -6.70 10.09
N ALA A 99 -8.04 -7.83 9.39
CA ALA A 99 -8.18 -7.86 7.93
C ALA A 99 -9.60 -7.49 7.48
N GLN A 100 -10.63 -7.82 8.26
CA GLN A 100 -12.00 -7.39 7.98
C GLN A 100 -12.15 -5.87 8.04
N VAL A 101 -11.63 -5.22 9.08
CA VAL A 101 -11.65 -3.75 9.21
C VAL A 101 -10.96 -3.08 8.04
N LEU A 102 -9.80 -3.60 7.61
CA LEU A 102 -9.07 -3.08 6.45
C LEU A 102 -9.83 -3.31 5.14
N ALA A 103 -10.50 -4.46 5.00
CA ALA A 103 -11.35 -4.76 3.83
C ALA A 103 -12.52 -3.77 3.73
N GLU A 104 -13.21 -3.50 4.84
CA GLU A 104 -14.29 -2.52 4.87
C GLU A 104 -13.81 -1.08 4.57
N ARG A 105 -12.63 -0.69 5.08
CA ARG A 105 -12.02 0.61 4.74
C ARG A 105 -11.65 0.70 3.26
N SER A 106 -11.05 -0.34 2.70
CA SER A 106 -10.73 -0.41 1.26
C SER A 106 -11.98 -0.33 0.40
N ALA A 107 -13.03 -1.05 0.79
CA ALA A 107 -14.31 -1.04 0.10
C ALA A 107 -15.02 0.33 0.17
N ALA A 108 -15.01 0.98 1.34
CA ALA A 108 -15.56 2.33 1.50
C ALA A 108 -14.86 3.32 0.56
N MET A 109 -13.53 3.30 0.55
CA MET A 109 -12.73 4.15 -0.33
C MET A 109 -13.04 3.92 -1.82
N LEU A 110 -13.16 2.66 -2.26
CA LEU A 110 -13.51 2.35 -3.65
C LEU A 110 -14.93 2.81 -4.01
N ARG A 111 -15.90 2.68 -3.08
CA ARG A 111 -17.27 3.17 -3.28
C ARG A 111 -17.31 4.70 -3.39
N ASP A 112 -16.50 5.41 -2.60
CA ASP A 112 -16.35 6.87 -2.70
C ASP A 112 -15.80 7.27 -4.08
N GLY A 113 -14.98 6.41 -4.71
CA GLY A 113 -14.52 6.53 -6.09
C GLY A 113 -15.53 6.07 -7.15
N GLY A 114 -16.75 5.72 -6.74
CA GLY A 114 -17.78 5.27 -7.68
C GLY A 114 -17.60 3.82 -8.17
N VAL A 115 -16.69 3.03 -7.59
CA VAL A 115 -16.50 1.63 -7.94
C VAL A 115 -17.51 0.78 -7.17
N PRO A 116 -18.36 -0.03 -7.83
CA PRO A 116 -19.23 -0.97 -7.15
C PRO A 116 -18.39 -2.08 -6.49
N VAL A 117 -18.62 -2.33 -5.19
CA VAL A 117 -17.82 -3.27 -4.38
C VAL A 117 -18.71 -4.24 -3.62
N GLN A 118 -18.35 -5.51 -3.70
CA GLN A 118 -18.89 -6.59 -2.88
C GLN A 118 -17.83 -7.03 -1.87
N VAL A 119 -18.15 -7.01 -0.56
CA VAL A 119 -17.25 -7.45 0.51
C VAL A 119 -17.72 -8.79 1.03
N LEU A 120 -16.82 -9.78 1.07
CA LEU A 120 -17.11 -11.13 1.56
C LEU A 120 -15.97 -11.66 2.43
N PRO A 121 -16.26 -12.47 3.45
CA PRO A 121 -15.24 -13.30 4.06
C PRO A 121 -14.81 -14.39 3.08
N LEU A 122 -13.57 -14.88 3.21
CA LEU A 122 -13.00 -15.81 2.23
C LEU A 122 -13.73 -17.16 2.18
N ASP A 123 -14.35 -17.59 3.26
CA ASP A 123 -15.19 -18.80 3.32
C ASP A 123 -16.53 -18.70 2.54
N ALA A 124 -16.92 -17.49 2.15
CA ALA A 124 -18.09 -17.25 1.30
C ALA A 124 -17.73 -17.13 -0.20
N VAL A 125 -16.45 -17.26 -0.54
CA VAL A 125 -15.97 -17.19 -1.93
C VAL A 125 -15.83 -18.60 -2.47
N ASP A 126 -16.61 -18.92 -3.50
CA ASP A 126 -16.55 -20.21 -4.18
C ASP A 126 -15.87 -20.11 -5.57
N ALA A 127 -15.64 -21.27 -6.20
CA ALA A 127 -15.01 -21.37 -7.50
C ALA A 127 -15.78 -20.65 -8.62
N ALA A 128 -17.11 -20.68 -8.56
CA ALA A 128 -17.96 -20.04 -9.57
C ALA A 128 -17.87 -18.51 -9.47
N LEU A 129 -17.89 -17.98 -8.26
CA LEU A 129 -17.71 -16.55 -8.00
C LEU A 129 -16.31 -16.08 -8.47
N LEU A 130 -15.24 -16.80 -8.12
CA LEU A 130 -13.88 -16.47 -8.57
C LEU A 130 -13.77 -16.49 -10.10
N GLY A 131 -14.30 -17.52 -10.76
CA GLY A 131 -14.25 -17.66 -12.22
C GLY A 131 -15.05 -16.57 -12.97
N SER A 132 -16.05 -15.96 -12.32
CA SER A 132 -16.83 -14.85 -12.88
C SER A 132 -16.31 -13.46 -12.48
N THR A 133 -15.41 -13.38 -11.50
CA THR A 133 -14.85 -12.13 -10.98
C THR A 133 -13.78 -11.58 -11.91
N ARG A 134 -13.88 -10.31 -12.27
CA ARG A 134 -12.87 -9.62 -13.08
C ARG A 134 -11.80 -8.94 -12.24
N ARG A 135 -12.17 -8.39 -11.08
CA ARG A 135 -11.27 -7.70 -10.17
C ARG A 135 -11.52 -8.10 -8.73
N ALA A 136 -10.47 -8.39 -7.99
CA ALA A 136 -10.56 -8.73 -6.57
C ALA A 136 -9.45 -8.08 -5.74
N LEU A 137 -9.77 -7.69 -4.50
CA LEU A 137 -8.80 -7.41 -3.45
C LEU A 137 -8.89 -8.55 -2.43
N PHE A 138 -7.75 -9.14 -2.10
CA PHE A 138 -7.63 -10.14 -1.04
C PHE A 138 -6.88 -9.55 0.14
N LEU A 139 -7.43 -9.68 1.34
CA LEU A 139 -6.79 -9.27 2.59
C LEU A 139 -6.68 -10.51 3.49
N ALA A 140 -5.49 -11.05 3.58
CA ALA A 140 -5.24 -12.36 4.19
C ALA A 140 -4.32 -12.24 5.41
N SER A 141 -4.86 -12.49 6.61
CA SER A 141 -4.04 -12.62 7.83
C SER A 141 -3.43 -14.01 7.91
N THR A 142 -2.19 -14.07 8.36
CA THR A 142 -1.51 -15.30 8.77
C THR A 142 -1.61 -15.43 10.29
N THR A 143 -1.90 -16.63 10.79
CA THR A 143 -2.02 -16.92 12.21
C THR A 143 -0.94 -17.90 12.67
N GLY A 144 -0.46 -17.76 13.89
CA GLY A 144 0.58 -18.65 14.45
C GLY A 144 1.76 -18.84 13.51
N GLU A 145 2.21 -20.07 13.35
CA GLU A 145 3.41 -20.43 12.56
C GLU A 145 3.15 -20.54 11.04
N GLY A 146 2.24 -19.74 10.50
CA GLY A 146 2.02 -19.67 9.05
C GLY A 146 0.64 -20.11 8.59
N ASP A 147 -0.24 -20.46 9.52
CA ASP A 147 -1.56 -21.00 9.21
C ASP A 147 -2.55 -19.92 8.74
N PRO A 148 -3.55 -20.30 7.92
CA PRO A 148 -4.67 -19.43 7.63
C PRO A 148 -5.60 -19.26 8.85
N PRO A 149 -6.41 -18.19 8.93
CA PRO A 149 -7.49 -18.10 9.89
C PRO A 149 -8.47 -19.27 9.79
N ASP A 150 -9.05 -19.72 10.93
CA ASP A 150 -9.91 -20.90 11.01
C ASP A 150 -11.03 -20.92 9.98
N HIS A 151 -11.68 -19.78 9.73
CA HIS A 151 -12.77 -19.70 8.75
C HIS A 151 -12.28 -19.82 7.29
N ALA A 152 -10.98 -19.61 7.01
CA ALA A 152 -10.43 -19.75 5.67
C ALA A 152 -10.02 -21.20 5.32
N LEU A 153 -10.04 -22.13 6.28
CA LEU A 153 -9.68 -23.55 6.07
C LEU A 153 -10.55 -24.22 4.99
N GLY A 154 -11.84 -23.87 4.91
CA GLY A 154 -12.73 -24.34 3.86
C GLY A 154 -12.26 -23.90 2.47
N PHE A 155 -11.88 -22.65 2.31
CA PHE A 155 -11.37 -22.11 1.06
C PHE A 155 -10.05 -22.80 0.62
N LEU A 156 -9.14 -23.07 1.55
CA LEU A 156 -7.93 -23.82 1.24
C LEU A 156 -8.24 -25.20 0.69
N ARG A 157 -9.12 -25.95 1.40
CA ARG A 157 -9.44 -27.32 1.04
C ARG A 157 -10.20 -27.42 -0.27
N ASP A 158 -11.15 -26.52 -0.50
CA ASP A 158 -12.12 -26.65 -1.57
C ASP A 158 -11.71 -25.85 -2.83
N ILE A 159 -10.89 -24.81 -2.67
CA ILE A 159 -10.46 -23.90 -3.74
C ILE A 159 -8.96 -24.02 -4.03
N LEU A 160 -8.08 -23.74 -3.04
CA LEU A 160 -6.64 -23.74 -3.27
C LEU A 160 -6.09 -25.15 -3.62
N ALA A 161 -6.75 -26.21 -3.22
CA ALA A 161 -6.33 -27.57 -3.57
C ALA A 161 -6.62 -27.95 -5.04
N GLN A 162 -7.33 -27.10 -5.78
CA GLN A 162 -7.75 -27.38 -7.16
C GLN A 162 -7.22 -26.32 -8.12
N ALA A 163 -6.88 -26.74 -9.33
CA ALA A 163 -6.54 -25.82 -10.41
C ALA A 163 -7.83 -25.16 -10.95
N GLN A 164 -7.76 -23.85 -11.20
CA GLN A 164 -8.86 -23.06 -11.77
C GLN A 164 -8.34 -22.18 -12.90
N ALA A 165 -9.12 -21.93 -13.93
CA ALA A 165 -8.76 -20.97 -14.96
C ALA A 165 -9.16 -19.56 -14.51
N LEU A 166 -8.17 -18.72 -14.15
CA LEU A 166 -8.36 -17.36 -13.64
C LEU A 166 -7.75 -16.29 -14.56
N ASP A 167 -7.51 -16.59 -15.83
CA ASP A 167 -6.89 -15.70 -16.81
C ASP A 167 -7.58 -14.33 -16.96
N GLY A 168 -8.87 -14.25 -16.59
CA GLY A 168 -9.65 -13.02 -16.60
C GLY A 168 -9.62 -12.23 -15.30
N LEU A 169 -9.03 -12.75 -14.22
CA LEU A 169 -9.00 -12.13 -12.90
C LEU A 169 -7.79 -11.21 -12.74
N GLU A 170 -8.05 -9.95 -12.47
CA GLU A 170 -7.06 -8.99 -11.96
C GLU A 170 -7.21 -8.89 -10.44
N TYR A 171 -6.11 -8.98 -9.69
CA TYR A 171 -6.20 -8.96 -8.23
C TYR A 171 -5.11 -8.11 -7.58
N ALA A 172 -5.37 -7.68 -6.33
CA ALA A 172 -4.37 -7.18 -5.42
C ALA A 172 -4.47 -7.93 -4.10
N LEU A 173 -3.33 -8.07 -3.39
CA LEU A 173 -3.26 -8.84 -2.17
C LEU A 173 -2.51 -8.09 -1.07
N LEU A 174 -3.18 -7.93 0.08
CA LEU A 174 -2.62 -7.50 1.34
C LEU A 174 -2.41 -8.73 2.24
N ALA A 175 -1.16 -9.05 2.52
CA ALA A 175 -0.79 -10.14 3.41
C ALA A 175 -0.40 -9.57 4.79
N LEU A 176 -1.12 -9.96 5.81
CA LEU A 176 -0.88 -9.54 7.19
C LEU A 176 -0.17 -10.65 7.95
N GLY A 177 0.86 -10.29 8.69
CA GLY A 177 1.65 -11.21 9.50
C GLY A 177 2.42 -10.48 10.58
N ASP A 178 3.29 -11.22 11.25
CA ASP A 178 4.20 -10.72 12.27
C ASP A 178 5.55 -11.44 12.09
N HIS A 179 6.63 -10.67 12.00
CA HIS A 179 8.00 -11.19 11.85
C HIS A 179 8.54 -11.90 13.12
N GLU A 180 7.83 -11.83 14.23
CA GLU A 180 8.17 -12.64 15.41
C GLU A 180 7.95 -14.14 15.17
N TYR A 181 7.19 -14.51 14.12
CA TYR A 181 6.94 -15.89 13.70
C TYR A 181 7.76 -16.28 12.47
N ASP A 182 8.25 -17.52 12.42
CA ASP A 182 9.15 -18.00 11.35
C ASP A 182 8.52 -17.93 9.94
N HIS A 183 7.21 -18.07 9.85
CA HIS A 183 6.49 -18.08 8.57
C HIS A 183 5.67 -16.80 8.32
N PHE A 184 6.36 -15.67 8.38
CA PHE A 184 5.78 -14.35 8.12
C PHE A 184 4.97 -14.29 6.83
N CYS A 185 3.69 -13.86 6.92
CA CYS A 185 2.74 -13.72 5.81
C CYS A 185 2.55 -14.99 4.95
N ALA A 186 2.80 -16.19 5.49
CA ALA A 186 2.83 -17.43 4.72
C ALA A 186 1.51 -17.71 4.00
N PHE A 187 0.38 -17.55 4.65
CA PHE A 187 -0.93 -17.75 4.01
C PHE A 187 -1.17 -16.77 2.85
N GLY A 188 -0.83 -15.50 3.02
CA GLY A 188 -0.92 -14.52 1.94
C GLY A 188 -0.01 -14.86 0.77
N ARG A 189 1.22 -15.32 1.04
CA ARG A 189 2.15 -15.80 -0.01
C ARG A 189 1.59 -17.01 -0.75
N GLN A 190 1.08 -18.00 -0.03
CA GLN A 190 0.46 -19.18 -0.62
C GLN A 190 -0.73 -18.81 -1.54
N LEU A 191 -1.57 -17.87 -1.11
CA LEU A 191 -2.70 -17.40 -1.92
C LEU A 191 -2.22 -16.67 -3.18
N ASP A 192 -1.20 -15.81 -3.08
CA ASP A 192 -0.60 -15.11 -4.23
C ASP A 192 -0.02 -16.09 -5.26
N ASP A 193 0.75 -17.08 -4.78
CA ASP A 193 1.37 -18.10 -5.63
C ASP A 193 0.29 -18.94 -6.35
N TRP A 194 -0.77 -19.31 -5.65
CA TRP A 194 -1.89 -20.06 -6.24
C TRP A 194 -2.65 -19.22 -7.29
N LEU A 195 -2.97 -17.95 -7.00
CA LEU A 195 -3.63 -17.06 -7.95
C LEU A 195 -2.82 -16.90 -9.24
N ARG A 196 -1.51 -16.72 -9.13
CA ARG A 196 -0.60 -16.62 -10.29
C ARG A 196 -0.52 -17.93 -11.06
N ALA A 197 -0.38 -19.06 -10.37
CA ALA A 197 -0.31 -20.39 -11.01
C ALA A 197 -1.58 -20.74 -11.78
N ASN A 198 -2.72 -20.11 -11.44
CA ASN A 198 -4.01 -20.29 -12.11
C ASN A 198 -4.33 -19.19 -13.14
N GLY A 199 -3.35 -18.35 -13.51
CA GLY A 199 -3.47 -17.36 -14.60
C GLY A 199 -3.96 -15.98 -14.16
N ALA A 200 -4.27 -15.75 -12.87
CA ALA A 200 -4.68 -14.44 -12.38
C ALA A 200 -3.52 -13.41 -12.44
N ARG A 201 -3.83 -12.17 -12.75
CA ARG A 201 -2.85 -11.10 -12.92
C ARG A 201 -2.90 -10.09 -11.76
N PRO A 202 -1.77 -9.86 -11.05
CA PRO A 202 -1.75 -8.84 -10.01
C PRO A 202 -1.84 -7.43 -10.58
N LEU A 203 -2.68 -6.58 -9.97
CA LEU A 203 -2.79 -5.16 -10.27
C LEU A 203 -1.53 -4.39 -9.83
N PHE A 204 -0.96 -4.81 -8.71
CA PHE A 204 0.33 -4.37 -8.18
C PHE A 204 0.94 -5.49 -7.33
N ASP A 205 2.19 -5.34 -6.90
CA ASP A 205 2.86 -6.37 -6.12
C ASP A 205 2.20 -6.54 -4.75
N ARG A 206 2.21 -7.78 -4.22
CA ARG A 206 1.68 -8.10 -2.90
C ARG A 206 2.26 -7.16 -1.84
N VAL A 207 1.40 -6.54 -1.06
CA VAL A 207 1.80 -5.73 0.11
C VAL A 207 1.84 -6.63 1.33
N GLU A 208 3.01 -6.75 1.96
CA GLU A 208 3.19 -7.49 3.21
C GLU A 208 3.24 -6.50 4.37
N VAL A 209 2.46 -6.75 5.41
CA VAL A 209 2.31 -5.88 6.59
C VAL A 209 2.78 -6.63 7.82
N ASP A 210 3.82 -6.10 8.45
CA ASP A 210 4.35 -6.61 9.70
C ASP A 210 3.68 -5.92 10.88
N ASN A 211 3.04 -6.71 11.75
CA ASN A 211 2.45 -6.22 13.02
C ASN A 211 1.72 -4.87 12.87
N ALA A 212 0.82 -4.78 11.86
CA ALA A 212 0.05 -3.59 11.54
C ALA A 212 0.90 -2.34 11.18
N ASP A 213 2.08 -2.51 10.56
CA ASP A 213 2.91 -1.37 10.13
C ASP A 213 2.12 -0.35 9.32
N GLU A 214 2.03 0.86 9.86
CA GLU A 214 1.23 1.94 9.28
C GLU A 214 1.74 2.39 7.91
N ALA A 215 3.02 2.22 7.63
CA ALA A 215 3.60 2.62 6.36
C ALA A 215 3.18 1.66 5.25
N ALA A 216 3.21 0.35 5.51
CA ALA A 216 2.71 -0.65 4.56
C ALA A 216 1.19 -0.51 4.34
N LEU A 217 0.43 -0.17 5.40
CA LEU A 217 -1.01 0.10 5.28
C LEU A 217 -1.30 1.37 4.46
N ARG A 218 -0.48 2.43 4.58
CA ARG A 218 -0.61 3.61 3.71
C ARG A 218 -0.27 3.30 2.26
N HIS A 219 0.75 2.50 2.03
CA HIS A 219 1.08 2.04 0.68
C HIS A 219 -0.07 1.24 0.06
N TRP A 220 -0.67 0.32 0.81
CA TRP A 220 -1.90 -0.38 0.39
C TRP A 220 -3.03 0.60 0.05
N GLN A 221 -3.29 1.57 0.93
CA GLN A 221 -4.30 2.60 0.71
C GLN A 221 -4.04 3.39 -0.57
N TYR A 222 -2.79 3.79 -0.80
CA TYR A 222 -2.38 4.52 -2.00
C TYR A 222 -2.66 3.70 -3.27
N GLU A 223 -2.26 2.44 -3.31
CA GLU A 223 -2.47 1.56 -4.46
C GLU A 223 -3.95 1.27 -4.72
N VAL A 224 -4.75 1.02 -3.67
CA VAL A 224 -6.20 0.85 -3.79
C VAL A 224 -6.87 2.14 -4.25
N GLY A 225 -6.40 3.30 -3.78
CA GLY A 225 -6.87 4.61 -4.24
C GLY A 225 -6.66 4.80 -5.75
N ARG A 226 -5.54 4.36 -6.29
CA ARG A 226 -5.26 4.39 -7.74
C ARG A 226 -6.26 3.56 -8.54
N ILE A 227 -6.68 2.39 -8.04
CA ILE A 227 -7.72 1.56 -8.66
C ILE A 227 -9.06 2.31 -8.74
N GLY A 228 -9.40 3.07 -7.71
CA GLY A 228 -10.61 3.90 -7.64
C GLY A 228 -10.50 5.25 -8.36
N GLY A 229 -9.34 5.59 -8.93
CA GLY A 229 -9.10 6.91 -9.53
C GLY A 229 -8.98 8.04 -8.48
N LEU A 230 -8.72 7.71 -7.22
CA LEU A 230 -8.72 8.60 -6.06
C LEU A 230 -7.29 8.90 -5.60
N SER A 231 -6.62 9.83 -6.25
CA SER A 231 -5.24 10.22 -5.91
C SER A 231 -5.13 11.28 -4.79
N SER A 232 -6.26 11.80 -4.31
CA SER A 232 -6.30 12.93 -3.37
C SER A 232 -6.94 12.61 -2.01
N LEU A 233 -7.22 11.33 -1.72
CA LEU A 233 -7.75 10.95 -0.41
C LEU A 233 -6.71 11.12 0.70
N PRO A 234 -7.11 11.61 1.89
CA PRO A 234 -6.23 11.67 3.04
C PRO A 234 -5.79 10.27 3.47
N ASP A 235 -4.57 10.17 3.98
CA ASP A 235 -4.04 8.92 4.51
C ASP A 235 -4.88 8.42 5.70
N TRP A 236 -5.09 7.11 5.81
CA TRP A 236 -5.80 6.52 6.97
C TRP A 236 -5.10 6.84 8.29
N THR A 237 -3.77 6.90 8.25
CA THR A 237 -2.94 7.38 9.35
C THR A 237 -1.86 8.28 8.75
N PRO A 238 -1.91 9.61 8.98
CA PRO A 238 -0.90 10.52 8.47
C PRO A 238 0.51 10.13 8.96
N PRO A 239 1.54 10.14 8.09
CA PRO A 239 2.90 9.83 8.49
C PRO A 239 3.43 10.80 9.56
N ALA A 240 4.20 10.27 10.51
CA ALA A 240 5.03 11.11 11.39
C ALA A 240 6.26 11.56 10.60
N TYR A 241 6.23 12.77 10.05
CA TYR A 241 7.32 13.34 9.27
C TYR A 241 8.42 13.90 10.15
N GLU A 242 9.66 13.75 9.66
CA GLU A 242 10.84 14.48 10.11
C GLU A 242 11.04 15.71 9.23
N ALA A 243 11.68 16.74 9.78
CA ALA A 243 12.03 17.92 9.02
C ALA A 243 13.37 17.70 8.30
N TRP A 244 13.32 17.78 6.97
CA TRP A 244 14.49 17.77 6.10
C TRP A 244 14.63 19.10 5.40
N THR A 245 15.81 19.44 4.92
CA THR A 245 16.06 20.69 4.16
C THR A 245 16.40 20.36 2.72
N LEU A 246 15.71 20.98 1.78
CA LEU A 246 16.07 20.93 0.36
C LEU A 246 17.38 21.68 0.16
N ARG A 247 18.49 20.95 -0.03
CA ARG A 247 19.83 21.55 -0.25
C ARG A 247 19.99 22.08 -1.67
N SER A 248 19.54 21.30 -2.66
CA SER A 248 19.63 21.67 -4.07
C SER A 248 18.57 20.99 -4.91
N ARG A 249 18.25 21.61 -6.04
CA ARG A 249 17.37 21.10 -7.08
C ARG A 249 17.97 21.38 -8.45
N SER A 250 18.13 20.35 -9.27
CA SER A 250 18.75 20.45 -10.59
C SER A 250 17.89 19.79 -11.65
N LEU A 251 17.62 20.48 -12.77
CA LEU A 251 16.95 19.90 -13.93
C LEU A 251 17.94 18.99 -14.67
N LEU A 252 17.57 17.72 -14.89
CA LEU A 252 18.45 16.71 -15.51
C LEU A 252 18.23 16.50 -17.00
N ASN A 253 17.09 16.94 -17.54
CA ASN A 253 16.73 16.72 -18.94
C ASN A 253 16.33 18.02 -19.67
N PRO A 254 17.17 19.07 -19.65
CA PRO A 254 16.88 20.32 -20.36
C PRO A 254 16.72 20.06 -21.86
N GLY A 255 15.67 20.64 -22.45
CA GLY A 255 15.36 20.46 -23.87
C GLY A 255 14.65 19.15 -24.24
N SER A 256 14.42 18.25 -23.29
CA SER A 256 13.63 17.02 -23.54
C SER A 256 12.21 17.37 -23.99
N PRO A 257 11.66 16.66 -25.00
CA PRO A 257 10.25 16.74 -25.34
C PRO A 257 9.33 16.09 -24.29
N GLY A 258 9.91 15.47 -23.28
CA GLY A 258 9.23 14.88 -22.12
C GLY A 258 9.01 15.88 -21.00
N ALA A 259 8.29 15.46 -19.94
CA ALA A 259 8.15 16.27 -18.74
C ALA A 259 9.52 16.47 -18.05
N PRO A 260 9.76 17.65 -17.45
CA PRO A 260 11.01 17.94 -16.73
C PRO A 260 11.26 16.93 -15.59
N VAL A 261 12.51 16.52 -15.46
CA VAL A 261 12.98 15.59 -14.41
C VAL A 261 14.02 16.30 -13.57
N PHE A 262 13.78 16.35 -12.26
CA PHE A 262 14.64 17.04 -11.32
C PHE A 262 15.33 16.05 -10.38
N ASP A 263 16.59 16.32 -10.12
CA ASP A 263 17.37 15.74 -9.03
C ASP A 263 17.28 16.65 -7.81
N LEU A 264 16.79 16.10 -6.72
CA LEU A 264 16.58 16.81 -5.45
C LEU A 264 17.52 16.23 -4.40
N VAL A 265 18.25 17.09 -3.71
CA VAL A 265 19.14 16.69 -2.61
C VAL A 265 18.58 17.21 -1.31
N LEU A 266 18.25 16.31 -0.41
CA LEU A 266 17.67 16.58 0.90
C LEU A 266 18.67 16.20 1.98
N VAL A 267 18.82 17.06 2.98
CA VAL A 267 19.66 16.82 4.17
C VAL A 267 18.80 16.92 5.42
N PRO A 268 19.13 16.21 6.50
CA PRO A 268 18.43 16.39 7.77
C PRO A 268 18.44 17.87 8.19
N ALA A 269 17.44 18.27 8.97
CA ALA A 269 17.45 19.58 9.61
C ALA A 269 18.75 19.77 10.42
N ALA A 270 19.17 21.02 10.60
CA ALA A 270 20.39 21.34 11.35
C ALA A 270 20.37 20.59 12.71
N ASP A 271 21.51 19.98 13.05
CA ASP A 271 21.74 19.22 14.29
C ASP A 271 20.99 17.88 14.43
N ALA A 272 20.18 17.45 13.44
CA ALA A 272 19.60 16.12 13.44
C ALA A 272 20.60 15.07 12.87
N PRO A 273 20.74 13.90 13.50
CA PRO A 273 21.56 12.83 12.95
C PRO A 273 20.99 12.36 11.61
N LEU A 274 21.87 11.92 10.71
CA LEU A 274 21.43 11.27 9.49
C LEU A 274 20.79 9.91 9.85
N PRO A 275 19.51 9.67 9.52
CA PRO A 275 18.90 8.37 9.77
C PRO A 275 19.50 7.30 8.85
N GLU A 276 19.31 6.06 9.23
CA GLU A 276 19.73 4.91 8.43
C GLU A 276 18.64 4.52 7.42
N TRP A 277 19.06 4.15 6.21
CA TRP A 277 18.22 3.51 5.19
C TRP A 277 19.06 2.58 4.33
N GLN A 278 18.39 1.75 3.57
CA GLN A 278 19.03 0.86 2.61
C GLN A 278 18.61 1.22 1.18
N ALA A 279 19.43 0.81 0.21
CA ALA A 279 19.03 0.90 -1.20
C ALA A 279 17.71 0.14 -1.40
N GLY A 280 16.76 0.75 -2.10
CA GLY A 280 15.41 0.23 -2.28
C GLY A 280 14.37 0.75 -1.30
N ASP A 281 14.77 1.46 -0.23
CA ASP A 281 13.82 2.15 0.66
C ASP A 281 13.17 3.36 -0.02
N ILE A 282 12.05 3.80 0.53
CA ILE A 282 11.16 4.81 -0.03
C ILE A 282 11.17 6.07 0.85
N ALA A 283 11.14 7.22 0.20
CA ALA A 283 10.87 8.51 0.85
C ALA A 283 9.38 8.85 0.73
N GLU A 284 8.67 8.88 1.86
CA GLU A 284 7.31 9.43 1.96
C GLU A 284 7.43 10.94 2.20
N VAL A 285 6.94 11.74 1.27
CA VAL A 285 7.02 13.21 1.33
C VAL A 285 5.63 13.78 1.58
N GLY A 286 5.51 14.63 2.61
CA GLY A 286 4.31 15.44 2.89
C GLY A 286 4.30 16.68 1.99
N PRO A 287 3.43 16.75 0.97
CA PRO A 287 3.39 17.90 0.08
C PRO A 287 2.80 19.13 0.78
N ARG A 288 2.98 20.29 0.16
CA ARG A 288 2.34 21.53 0.61
C ARG A 288 1.64 22.23 -0.54
N GLN A 289 0.54 22.88 -0.21
CA GLN A 289 -0.14 23.80 -1.11
C GLN A 289 0.78 24.99 -1.45
N PRO A 290 0.77 25.48 -2.68
CA PRO A 290 1.36 26.76 -3.00
C PRO A 290 0.77 27.91 -2.16
N SER A 291 1.53 28.97 -1.93
CA SER A 291 1.06 30.11 -1.12
C SER A 291 -0.17 30.82 -1.72
N ALA A 292 -0.26 30.87 -3.05
CA ALA A 292 -1.33 31.59 -3.73
C ALA A 292 -2.75 31.05 -3.45
N PRO A 293 -3.05 29.72 -3.58
CA PRO A 293 -4.36 29.20 -3.22
C PRO A 293 -4.65 29.31 -1.71
N VAL A 294 -3.65 29.17 -0.83
CA VAL A 294 -3.82 29.38 0.61
C VAL A 294 -4.24 30.84 0.89
N GLN A 295 -3.55 31.80 0.30
CA GLN A 295 -3.86 33.21 0.47
C GLN A 295 -5.24 33.57 -0.10
N ALA A 296 -5.58 33.04 -1.28
CA ALA A 296 -6.89 33.26 -1.89
C ALA A 296 -8.04 32.76 -1.00
N LEU A 297 -7.87 31.60 -0.33
CA LEU A 297 -8.86 31.10 0.61
C LEU A 297 -8.97 32.00 1.85
N LEU A 298 -7.83 32.43 2.41
CA LEU A 298 -7.79 33.32 3.58
C LEU A 298 -8.45 34.67 3.28
N ASP A 299 -8.21 35.27 2.12
CA ASP A 299 -8.81 36.52 1.68
C ASP A 299 -10.32 36.38 1.51
N ALA A 300 -10.77 35.29 0.87
CA ALA A 300 -12.21 35.00 0.66
C ALA A 300 -12.97 34.79 1.98
N LEU A 301 -12.28 34.29 3.01
CA LEU A 301 -12.84 34.07 4.35
C LEU A 301 -12.61 35.26 5.30
N THR A 302 -11.81 36.26 4.87
CA THR A 302 -11.42 37.40 5.70
C THR A 302 -10.70 36.96 6.98
N LEU A 303 -9.87 35.91 6.90
CA LEU A 303 -9.11 35.37 8.03
C LEU A 303 -7.65 35.82 7.98
N PRO A 304 -7.07 36.23 9.13
CA PRO A 304 -5.66 36.62 9.16
C PRO A 304 -4.72 35.42 9.00
N ALA A 305 -3.80 35.48 8.06
CA ALA A 305 -2.83 34.43 7.79
C ALA A 305 -1.95 34.06 9.01
N ALA A 306 -1.70 35.03 9.87
CA ALA A 306 -0.89 34.89 11.09
C ALA A 306 -1.70 34.45 12.32
N ALA A 307 -3.02 34.16 12.17
CA ALA A 307 -3.80 33.66 13.30
C ALA A 307 -3.19 32.36 13.82
N GLU A 308 -2.94 32.30 15.14
CA GLU A 308 -2.41 31.12 15.78
C GLU A 308 -3.46 30.00 15.86
N VAL A 309 -3.08 28.81 15.43
CA VAL A 309 -3.88 27.59 15.51
C VAL A 309 -3.09 26.46 16.14
N GLN A 310 -3.78 25.55 16.81
CA GLN A 310 -3.20 24.36 17.40
C GLN A 310 -3.31 23.20 16.41
N THR A 311 -2.18 22.54 16.10
CA THR A 311 -2.13 21.33 15.26
C THR A 311 -1.39 20.22 15.99
N ALA A 312 -1.31 19.04 15.41
CA ALA A 312 -0.49 17.93 15.94
C ALA A 312 1.01 18.32 16.06
N ARG A 313 1.46 19.36 15.35
CA ARG A 313 2.84 19.88 15.38
C ARG A 313 3.05 20.97 16.44
N GLY A 314 2.01 21.34 17.17
CA GLY A 314 2.03 22.44 18.11
C GLY A 314 1.29 23.68 17.59
N ARG A 315 1.62 24.85 18.17
CA ARG A 315 1.08 26.15 17.73
C ARG A 315 1.81 26.64 16.48
N GLU A 316 1.04 27.04 15.50
CA GLU A 316 1.58 27.56 14.25
C GLU A 316 0.62 28.54 13.56
N PRO A 317 1.09 29.41 12.64
CA PRO A 317 0.23 30.31 11.87
C PRO A 317 -0.77 29.55 10.99
N LEU A 318 -1.99 30.05 10.86
CA LEU A 318 -3.07 29.47 10.05
C LEU A 318 -2.66 29.20 8.61
N ALA A 319 -1.96 30.12 7.97
CA ALA A 319 -1.46 29.91 6.61
C ALA A 319 -0.52 28.71 6.50
N GLN A 320 0.32 28.49 7.50
CA GLN A 320 1.22 27.34 7.56
C GLN A 320 0.46 26.02 7.78
N ALA A 321 -0.53 26.00 8.67
CA ALA A 321 -1.39 24.84 8.86
C ALA A 321 -2.15 24.51 7.57
N LEU A 322 -2.82 25.49 6.94
CA LEU A 322 -3.57 25.32 5.70
C LEU A 322 -2.72 24.81 4.53
N SER A 323 -1.43 25.15 4.49
CA SER A 323 -0.54 24.65 3.43
C SER A 323 -0.42 23.12 3.38
N ARG A 324 -0.75 22.41 4.46
CA ARG A 324 -0.70 20.95 4.57
C ARG A 324 -2.07 20.28 4.48
N LEU A 325 -3.13 21.08 4.28
CA LEU A 325 -4.50 20.61 4.27
C LEU A 325 -5.12 20.69 2.88
N GLN A 326 -6.15 19.90 2.65
CA GLN A 326 -6.96 19.98 1.45
C GLN A 326 -7.83 21.22 1.51
N LEU A 327 -7.61 22.16 0.60
CA LEU A 327 -8.34 23.43 0.59
C LEU A 327 -9.72 23.23 -0.06
N PRO A 328 -10.81 23.58 0.64
CA PRO A 328 -12.18 23.51 0.10
C PRO A 328 -12.51 24.78 -0.68
N ALA A 329 -13.66 24.79 -1.37
CA ALA A 329 -14.25 26.02 -1.84
C ALA A 329 -14.61 26.92 -0.63
N ALA A 330 -14.34 28.22 -0.74
CA ALA A 330 -14.54 29.18 0.37
C ALA A 330 -15.96 29.15 0.93
N ASP A 331 -16.97 28.98 0.08
CA ASP A 331 -18.38 28.96 0.51
C ASP A 331 -18.72 27.77 1.43
N ALA A 332 -18.02 26.65 1.31
CA ALA A 332 -18.25 25.45 2.13
C ALA A 332 -17.79 25.62 3.59
N VAL A 333 -16.94 26.61 3.87
CA VAL A 333 -16.30 26.85 5.17
C VAL A 333 -16.48 28.29 5.66
N ARG A 334 -17.35 29.07 5.02
CA ARG A 334 -17.61 30.46 5.37
C ARG A 334 -18.11 30.58 6.80
N GLY A 335 -17.58 31.54 7.54
CA GLY A 335 -17.96 31.82 8.94
C GLY A 335 -17.32 30.91 9.99
N LEU A 336 -16.43 30.00 9.60
CA LEU A 336 -15.65 29.24 10.57
C LEU A 336 -14.54 30.10 11.18
N ALA A 337 -14.32 29.92 12.48
CA ALA A 337 -13.13 30.46 13.16
C ALA A 337 -11.86 29.72 12.69
N PRO A 338 -10.65 30.33 12.80
CA PRO A 338 -9.40 29.71 12.35
C PRO A 338 -9.17 28.29 12.82
N GLN A 339 -9.37 28.00 14.10
CA GLN A 339 -9.20 26.66 14.66
C GLN A 339 -10.23 25.66 14.10
N ALA A 340 -11.50 26.05 14.06
CA ALA A 340 -12.56 25.21 13.52
C ALA A 340 -12.37 24.88 12.04
N LEU A 341 -11.75 25.80 11.26
CA LEU A 341 -11.37 25.56 9.87
C LEU A 341 -10.31 24.46 9.79
N VAL A 342 -9.24 24.55 10.57
CA VAL A 342 -8.16 23.55 10.59
C VAL A 342 -8.68 22.18 11.04
N ASP A 343 -9.49 22.13 12.10
CA ASP A 343 -10.04 20.88 12.64
C ASP A 343 -10.98 20.15 11.67
N ARG A 344 -11.57 20.89 10.74
CA ARG A 344 -12.50 20.33 9.73
C ARG A 344 -11.82 19.79 8.48
N LEU A 345 -10.63 20.29 8.16
CA LEU A 345 -9.96 19.97 6.90
C LEU A 345 -9.09 18.72 7.01
N ALA A 346 -9.14 17.89 5.97
CA ALA A 346 -8.32 16.72 5.85
C ALA A 346 -6.86 17.08 5.49
N PRO A 347 -5.85 16.36 5.99
CA PRO A 347 -4.47 16.53 5.56
C PRO A 347 -4.29 16.17 4.08
N LEU A 348 -3.25 16.74 3.46
CA LEU A 348 -2.82 16.31 2.13
C LEU A 348 -2.21 14.90 2.22
N PRO A 349 -2.51 14.01 1.25
CA PRO A 349 -1.92 12.68 1.22
C PRO A 349 -0.42 12.78 0.90
N HIS A 350 0.35 11.86 1.47
CA HIS A 350 1.79 11.73 1.16
C HIS A 350 2.04 11.37 -0.31
N ARG A 351 3.30 11.48 -0.72
CA ARG A 351 3.80 10.98 -2.01
C ARG A 351 5.05 10.16 -1.80
N GLU A 352 5.12 9.03 -2.47
CA GLU A 352 6.21 8.08 -2.39
C GLU A 352 7.22 8.30 -3.51
N TYR A 353 8.52 8.22 -3.18
CA TYR A 353 9.62 8.33 -4.13
C TYR A 353 10.71 7.31 -3.76
N SER A 354 11.18 6.54 -4.75
CA SER A 354 12.37 5.69 -4.55
C SER A 354 13.60 6.55 -4.25
N ILE A 355 14.32 6.19 -3.18
CA ILE A 355 15.54 6.92 -2.79
C ILE A 355 16.67 6.56 -3.77
N ALA A 356 17.33 7.58 -4.32
CA ALA A 356 18.39 7.43 -5.31
C ALA A 356 19.81 7.39 -4.70
N SER A 357 19.93 7.47 -3.37
CA SER A 357 21.20 7.56 -2.63
C SER A 357 21.32 6.47 -1.56
N ILE A 358 22.54 6.29 -1.06
CA ILE A 358 22.82 5.50 0.14
C ILE A 358 23.25 6.42 1.28
N PRO A 359 23.18 6.01 2.57
CA PRO A 359 23.56 6.83 3.72
C PRO A 359 24.98 7.42 3.63
N ALA A 360 25.90 6.70 3.00
CA ALA A 360 27.29 7.15 2.81
C ALA A 360 27.42 8.45 1.99
N GLU A 361 26.39 8.84 1.22
CA GLU A 361 26.35 10.16 0.54
C GLU A 361 26.01 11.33 1.47
N GLY A 362 25.59 11.06 2.71
CA GLY A 362 25.21 12.07 3.69
C GLY A 362 23.93 12.84 3.34
N CYS A 363 23.13 12.34 2.42
CA CYS A 363 21.89 12.99 1.98
C CYS A 363 20.91 11.97 1.37
N VAL A 364 19.62 12.29 1.44
CA VAL A 364 18.59 11.63 0.63
C VAL A 364 18.51 12.34 -0.72
N ARG A 365 18.64 11.57 -1.79
CA ARG A 365 18.48 12.05 -3.17
C ARG A 365 17.23 11.49 -3.78
N LEU A 366 16.41 12.32 -4.39
CA LEU A 366 15.19 11.95 -5.09
C LEU A 366 15.25 12.36 -6.56
N LEU A 367 14.76 11.51 -7.42
CA LEU A 367 14.56 11.83 -8.84
C LEU A 367 13.07 12.01 -9.10
N VAL A 368 12.64 13.23 -9.35
CA VAL A 368 11.23 13.57 -9.46
C VAL A 368 10.90 14.08 -10.86
N ARG A 369 9.99 13.39 -11.56
CA ARG A 369 9.40 13.87 -12.80
C ARG A 369 8.25 14.81 -12.46
N ARG A 370 8.26 16.03 -12.98
CA ARG A 370 7.15 16.96 -12.84
C ARG A 370 5.92 16.39 -13.56
N MET A 371 4.87 16.16 -12.80
CA MET A 371 3.57 15.78 -13.34
C MET A 371 2.67 17.00 -13.48
N ALA A 372 1.78 16.96 -14.46
CA ALA A 372 0.73 17.96 -14.64
C ALA A 372 -0.60 17.25 -14.86
N HIS A 373 -1.67 17.84 -14.36
CA HIS A 373 -3.04 17.42 -14.65
C HIS A 373 -3.45 17.78 -16.10
N ALA A 374 -4.58 17.28 -16.55
CA ALA A 374 -5.07 17.55 -17.92
C ALA A 374 -5.33 19.04 -18.19
N ASP A 375 -5.63 19.83 -17.16
CA ASP A 375 -5.81 21.29 -17.21
C ASP A 375 -4.48 22.08 -17.16
N GLY A 376 -3.33 21.38 -17.11
CA GLY A 376 -2.01 21.97 -17.01
C GLY A 376 -1.56 22.33 -15.60
N SER A 377 -2.42 22.19 -14.59
CA SER A 377 -2.03 22.43 -13.20
C SER A 377 -0.99 21.41 -12.73
N PRO A 378 -0.02 21.83 -11.90
CA PRO A 378 1.03 20.94 -11.43
C PRO A 378 0.48 19.89 -10.47
N GLY A 379 1.01 18.66 -10.56
CA GLY A 379 0.69 17.60 -9.60
C GLY A 379 1.11 18.00 -8.18
N LEU A 380 0.31 17.66 -7.19
CA LEU A 380 0.46 18.11 -5.80
C LEU A 380 1.88 17.94 -5.24
N GLY A 381 2.46 16.75 -5.28
CA GLY A 381 3.80 16.50 -4.73
C GLY A 381 4.91 16.93 -5.69
N SER A 382 4.83 16.50 -6.95
CA SER A 382 5.86 16.79 -7.94
C SER A 382 5.91 18.26 -8.30
N GLY A 383 4.77 18.96 -8.41
CA GLY A 383 4.72 20.39 -8.63
C GLY A 383 5.32 21.16 -7.46
N TRP A 384 4.97 20.79 -6.24
CA TRP A 384 5.57 21.41 -5.06
C TRP A 384 7.08 21.22 -5.01
N LEU A 385 7.59 20.00 -5.14
CA LEU A 385 9.02 19.69 -5.08
C LEU A 385 9.81 20.30 -6.25
N CYS A 386 9.26 20.26 -7.47
CA CYS A 386 9.95 20.68 -8.68
C CYS A 386 9.88 22.19 -8.95
N GLU A 387 8.84 22.89 -8.47
CA GLU A 387 8.59 24.29 -8.80
C GLU A 387 8.58 25.21 -7.58
N THR A 388 7.81 24.84 -6.54
CA THR A 388 7.49 25.76 -5.43
C THR A 388 8.53 25.69 -4.32
N ALA A 389 8.95 24.49 -3.91
CA ALA A 389 9.95 24.34 -2.85
C ALA A 389 11.32 24.86 -3.32
N GLY A 390 11.88 25.83 -2.61
CA GLY A 390 13.20 26.40 -2.90
C GLY A 390 14.33 25.77 -2.06
N PRO A 391 15.60 25.88 -2.51
CA PRO A 391 16.74 25.54 -1.65
C PRO A 391 16.69 26.26 -0.30
N GLY A 392 17.01 25.57 0.78
CA GLY A 392 16.88 26.04 2.16
C GLY A 392 15.50 25.80 2.79
N GLN A 393 14.49 25.42 2.02
CA GLN A 393 13.14 25.17 2.55
C GLN A 393 13.03 23.81 3.23
N ALA A 394 12.26 23.78 4.33
CA ALA A 394 11.95 22.54 5.05
C ALA A 394 10.99 21.65 4.24
N ILE A 395 11.33 20.37 4.17
CA ILE A 395 10.57 19.32 3.53
C ILE A 395 10.14 18.31 4.61
N ASP A 396 8.85 18.06 4.70
CA ASP A 396 8.29 17.00 5.54
C ASP A 396 8.55 15.65 4.87
N LEU A 397 9.42 14.83 5.44
CA LEU A 397 9.84 13.56 4.87
C LEU A 397 9.91 12.47 5.93
N ARG A 398 9.50 11.25 5.60
CA ARG A 398 9.71 10.04 6.37
C ARG A 398 10.40 9.00 5.49
N LEU A 399 11.37 8.29 6.05
CA LEU A 399 11.97 7.13 5.41
C LEU A 399 11.14 5.88 5.73
N ARG A 400 10.72 5.16 4.71
CA ARG A 400 9.98 3.91 4.82
C ARG A 400 10.83 2.75 4.33
N ARG A 401 10.96 1.72 5.16
CA ARG A 401 11.62 0.48 4.75
C ARG A 401 10.80 -0.22 3.66
N ASN A 402 11.50 -0.73 2.66
CA ASN A 402 10.91 -1.51 1.56
C ASN A 402 11.66 -2.85 1.39
N PRO A 403 11.49 -3.81 2.32
CA PRO A 403 12.23 -5.07 2.32
C PRO A 403 12.08 -5.87 1.02
N GLY A 404 10.94 -5.74 0.34
CA GLY A 404 10.68 -6.37 -0.95
C GLY A 404 11.65 -5.95 -2.05
N PHE A 405 12.32 -4.79 -1.89
CA PHE A 405 13.26 -4.26 -2.87
C PHE A 405 14.66 -3.99 -2.31
N HIS A 406 15.02 -4.54 -1.14
CA HIS A 406 16.37 -4.41 -0.58
C HIS A 406 17.43 -5.13 -1.42
N PRO A 407 18.73 -4.76 -1.32
CA PRO A 407 19.81 -5.38 -2.08
C PRO A 407 19.87 -6.91 -1.90
N PRO A 408 20.10 -7.67 -2.97
CA PRO A 408 20.45 -9.08 -2.83
C PRO A 408 21.85 -9.24 -2.24
N ALA A 409 22.24 -10.48 -1.88
CA ALA A 409 23.59 -10.79 -1.41
C ALA A 409 24.66 -10.29 -2.38
N ALA A 410 25.74 -9.70 -1.85
CA ALA A 410 26.75 -8.98 -2.63
C ALA A 410 27.58 -9.90 -3.57
N ASP A 411 27.68 -11.18 -3.28
CA ASP A 411 28.37 -12.19 -4.06
C ASP A 411 27.62 -12.63 -5.33
N ARG A 412 26.33 -12.30 -5.44
CA ARG A 412 25.51 -12.64 -6.61
C ARG A 412 25.63 -11.58 -7.70
N PRO A 413 25.67 -11.97 -9.00
CA PRO A 413 25.50 -11.01 -10.09
C PRO A 413 24.13 -10.31 -10.00
N LEU A 414 24.06 -9.08 -10.49
CA LEU A 414 22.84 -8.27 -10.44
C LEU A 414 22.48 -7.70 -11.80
N ILE A 415 21.26 -7.97 -12.24
CA ILE A 415 20.65 -7.39 -13.45
C ILE A 415 19.65 -6.33 -12.97
N LEU A 416 19.86 -5.10 -13.39
CA LEU A 416 19.05 -3.93 -13.06
C LEU A 416 18.30 -3.48 -14.31
N ILE A 417 16.98 -3.46 -14.25
CA ILE A 417 16.12 -3.13 -15.39
C ILE A 417 15.20 -2.00 -14.99
N GLY A 418 15.15 -0.94 -15.78
CA GLY A 418 14.22 0.15 -15.46
C GLY A 418 14.01 1.16 -16.55
N ASN A 419 13.10 2.09 -16.29
CA ASN A 419 12.87 3.23 -17.14
C ASN A 419 12.50 4.49 -16.33
N GLY A 420 12.73 5.64 -16.96
CA GLY A 420 12.30 6.92 -16.39
C GLY A 420 12.91 7.18 -15.02
N THR A 421 12.06 7.57 -14.06
CA THR A 421 12.49 7.82 -12.68
C THR A 421 12.91 6.57 -11.92
N GLY A 422 12.63 5.37 -12.44
CA GLY A 422 13.08 4.11 -11.85
C GLY A 422 14.61 3.97 -11.74
N ILE A 423 15.38 4.76 -12.52
CA ILE A 423 16.84 4.82 -12.34
C ILE A 423 17.24 5.26 -10.92
N ALA A 424 16.38 5.95 -10.18
CA ALA A 424 16.64 6.37 -8.80
C ALA A 424 16.95 5.17 -7.90
N GLY A 425 16.01 4.23 -7.78
CA GLY A 425 16.21 3.01 -6.99
C GLY A 425 17.36 2.16 -7.50
N LEU A 426 17.51 2.04 -8.82
CA LEU A 426 18.61 1.27 -9.43
C LEU A 426 19.99 1.90 -9.16
N ARG A 427 20.08 3.24 -9.12
CA ARG A 427 21.29 3.97 -8.74
C ARG A 427 21.70 3.66 -7.29
N ALA A 428 20.75 3.69 -6.37
CA ALA A 428 21.02 3.36 -4.97
C ALA A 428 21.56 1.92 -4.82
N HIS A 429 20.99 0.97 -5.55
CA HIS A 429 21.50 -0.41 -5.59
C HIS A 429 22.92 -0.51 -6.13
N LEU A 430 23.22 0.18 -7.23
CA LEU A 430 24.58 0.22 -7.78
C LEU A 430 25.57 0.81 -6.79
N GLN A 431 25.22 1.91 -6.13
CA GLN A 431 26.07 2.52 -5.11
C GLN A 431 26.31 1.61 -3.90
N ALA A 432 25.26 0.94 -3.41
CA ALA A 432 25.38 -0.03 -2.32
C ALA A 432 26.34 -1.18 -2.70
N ARG A 433 26.24 -1.68 -3.93
CA ARG A 433 27.14 -2.72 -4.44
C ARG A 433 28.58 -2.23 -4.61
N ILE A 434 28.78 -1.04 -5.14
CA ILE A 434 30.10 -0.42 -5.26
C ILE A 434 30.73 -0.23 -3.89
N ALA A 435 29.97 0.26 -2.90
CA ALA A 435 30.44 0.41 -1.53
C ALA A 435 30.82 -0.94 -0.88
N ALA A 436 30.11 -2.01 -1.23
CA ALA A 436 30.43 -3.38 -0.81
C ALA A 436 31.53 -4.07 -1.63
N GLY A 437 32.11 -3.40 -2.64
CA GLY A 437 33.11 -4.00 -3.55
C GLY A 437 32.54 -5.04 -4.52
N ALA A 438 31.21 -5.12 -4.69
CA ALA A 438 30.55 -6.15 -5.48
C ALA A 438 30.61 -5.84 -6.99
N ARG A 439 31.03 -6.82 -7.76
CA ARG A 439 31.10 -6.80 -9.24
C ARG A 439 29.95 -7.60 -9.84
N GLY A 440 29.91 -7.71 -11.16
CA GLY A 440 28.85 -8.45 -11.85
C GLY A 440 27.54 -7.65 -11.86
N ASN A 441 27.57 -6.44 -12.42
CA ASN A 441 26.39 -5.56 -12.52
C ASN A 441 26.07 -5.28 -13.99
N TRP A 442 24.82 -5.54 -14.37
CA TRP A 442 24.29 -5.26 -15.71
C TRP A 442 23.09 -4.34 -15.61
N LEU A 443 23.16 -3.18 -16.25
CA LEU A 443 22.09 -2.20 -16.29
C LEU A 443 21.41 -2.18 -17.67
N LEU A 444 20.09 -2.38 -17.70
CA LEU A 444 19.23 -2.12 -18.86
C LEU A 444 18.31 -0.94 -18.51
N PHE A 445 18.45 0.16 -19.22
CA PHE A 445 17.71 1.38 -18.88
C PHE A 445 17.06 2.03 -20.10
N GLY A 446 15.79 2.39 -19.96
CA GLY A 446 14.97 3.01 -21.00
C GLY A 446 14.56 4.44 -20.68
N GLU A 447 14.64 5.31 -21.68
CA GLU A 447 14.11 6.68 -21.64
C GLU A 447 13.58 7.11 -23.03
N ARG A 448 13.26 8.39 -23.17
CA ARG A 448 12.64 8.91 -24.38
C ARG A 448 13.67 9.31 -25.44
N SER A 449 14.55 10.25 -25.10
CA SER A 449 15.47 10.87 -26.06
C SER A 449 16.93 10.55 -25.71
N PRO A 450 17.76 10.11 -26.68
CA PRO A 450 19.18 9.87 -26.44
C PRO A 450 19.98 11.12 -26.15
N ASP A 451 19.50 12.30 -26.57
CA ASP A 451 20.24 13.55 -26.44
C ASP A 451 19.96 14.26 -25.10
N HIS A 452 18.75 14.08 -24.55
CA HIS A 452 18.27 14.84 -23.39
C HIS A 452 18.03 13.98 -22.16
N ASP A 453 17.54 12.74 -22.32
CA ASP A 453 17.05 11.93 -21.23
C ASP A 453 18.08 10.89 -20.77
N ARG A 454 19.18 11.35 -20.18
CA ARG A 454 20.26 10.50 -19.62
C ARG A 454 20.53 10.85 -18.15
N PRO A 455 19.55 10.65 -17.25
CA PRO A 455 19.77 10.93 -15.84
C PRO A 455 20.96 10.13 -15.31
N TYR A 456 21.84 10.77 -14.55
CA TYR A 456 23.09 10.21 -14.03
C TYR A 456 24.05 9.63 -15.09
N GLY A 457 23.91 10.00 -16.35
CA GLY A 457 24.69 9.42 -17.46
C GLY A 457 26.21 9.58 -17.32
N ALA A 458 26.71 10.66 -16.71
CA ALA A 458 28.14 10.82 -16.45
C ALA A 458 28.64 9.84 -15.39
N GLU A 459 27.90 9.65 -14.31
CA GLU A 459 28.20 8.72 -13.23
C GLU A 459 28.18 7.27 -13.71
N LEU A 460 27.15 6.87 -14.49
CA LEU A 460 27.06 5.54 -15.08
C LEU A 460 28.25 5.22 -16.01
N ARG A 461 28.68 6.16 -16.84
CA ARG A 461 29.88 5.99 -17.67
C ARG A 461 31.15 5.86 -16.83
N GLN A 462 31.29 6.62 -15.77
CA GLN A 462 32.40 6.51 -14.84
C GLN A 462 32.43 5.12 -14.18
N TRP A 463 31.30 4.63 -13.68
CA TRP A 463 31.21 3.29 -13.09
C TRP A 463 31.51 2.18 -14.09
N GLN A 464 31.09 2.34 -15.33
CA GLN A 464 31.44 1.40 -16.41
C GLN A 464 32.94 1.42 -16.70
N ALA A 465 33.57 2.59 -16.82
CA ALA A 465 35.00 2.72 -17.05
C ALA A 465 35.85 2.16 -15.89
N GLN A 466 35.34 2.17 -14.67
CA GLN A 466 35.97 1.59 -13.48
C GLN A 466 35.67 0.09 -13.30
N GLY A 467 34.87 -0.52 -14.22
CA GLY A 467 34.51 -1.93 -14.19
C GLY A 467 33.51 -2.27 -13.08
N TRP A 468 32.75 -1.30 -12.54
CA TRP A 468 31.64 -1.57 -11.63
C TRP A 468 30.37 -1.99 -12.35
N LEU A 469 30.18 -1.55 -13.60
CA LEU A 469 29.15 -1.97 -14.53
C LEU A 469 29.82 -2.78 -15.66
N ASP A 470 29.54 -4.08 -15.69
CA ASP A 470 30.07 -4.95 -16.75
C ASP A 470 29.37 -4.67 -18.07
N ARG A 471 28.09 -4.29 -18.01
CA ARG A 471 27.30 -3.99 -19.20
C ARG A 471 26.25 -2.91 -18.92
N VAL A 472 26.05 -2.05 -19.93
CA VAL A 472 24.99 -1.04 -19.94
C VAL A 472 24.30 -1.12 -21.31
N ASP A 473 23.00 -1.44 -21.30
CA ASP A 473 22.13 -1.41 -22.47
C ASP A 473 21.12 -0.27 -22.33
N LEU A 474 21.23 0.74 -23.17
CA LEU A 474 20.30 1.86 -23.21
C LEU A 474 19.26 1.66 -24.31
N ALA A 475 18.02 2.04 -24.02
CA ALA A 475 16.90 2.02 -24.95
C ALA A 475 16.21 3.38 -24.97
N PHE A 476 16.04 3.96 -26.15
CA PHE A 476 15.37 5.25 -26.31
C PHE A 476 14.15 5.11 -27.20
N SER A 477 12.96 5.36 -26.64
CA SER A 477 11.71 5.14 -27.37
C SER A 477 11.42 6.19 -28.46
N ARG A 478 12.13 7.32 -28.43
CA ARG A 478 12.05 8.39 -29.41
C ARG A 478 13.39 8.67 -30.09
N ASP A 479 14.24 7.67 -30.16
CA ASP A 479 15.39 7.66 -31.04
C ASP A 479 14.87 7.64 -32.48
N LEU A 480 15.37 8.54 -33.31
CA LEU A 480 14.89 8.69 -34.71
C LEU A 480 15.38 7.56 -35.61
N GLU A 481 16.54 6.97 -35.29
CA GLU A 481 17.15 5.93 -36.09
C GLU A 481 16.80 4.52 -35.57
N HIS A 482 16.81 4.35 -34.23
CA HIS A 482 16.68 3.03 -33.60
C HIS A 482 15.74 3.08 -32.36
N PRO A 483 14.43 3.38 -32.55
CA PRO A 483 13.52 3.42 -31.42
C PRO A 483 13.43 2.06 -30.73
N ALA A 484 13.65 2.05 -29.42
CA ALA A 484 13.67 0.83 -28.64
C ALA A 484 13.14 1.03 -27.22
N TYR A 485 12.57 -0.03 -26.66
CA TYR A 485 12.21 -0.16 -25.26
C TYR A 485 13.13 -1.18 -24.57
N VAL A 486 13.16 -1.22 -23.25
CA VAL A 486 14.06 -2.11 -22.48
C VAL A 486 13.82 -3.59 -22.78
N GLN A 487 12.56 -4.02 -22.99
CA GLN A 487 12.23 -5.40 -23.35
C GLN A 487 12.87 -5.81 -24.70
N HIS A 488 13.03 -4.91 -25.65
CA HIS A 488 13.73 -5.20 -26.90
C HIS A 488 15.23 -5.48 -26.66
N ARG A 489 15.85 -4.78 -25.72
CA ARG A 489 17.23 -5.02 -25.30
C ARG A 489 17.37 -6.37 -24.56
N LEU A 490 16.37 -6.76 -23.77
CA LEU A 490 16.33 -8.09 -23.14
C LEU A 490 16.30 -9.20 -24.19
N HIS A 491 15.41 -9.11 -25.18
CA HIS A 491 15.36 -10.10 -26.28
C HIS A 491 16.67 -10.16 -27.06
N ALA A 492 17.24 -9.00 -27.40
CA ALA A 492 18.51 -8.93 -28.10
C ALA A 492 19.67 -9.56 -27.30
N ALA A 493 19.59 -9.58 -25.99
CA ALA A 493 20.58 -10.14 -25.07
C ALA A 493 20.15 -11.49 -24.47
N ALA A 494 19.19 -12.22 -25.08
CA ALA A 494 18.58 -13.41 -24.52
C ALA A 494 19.56 -14.50 -24.06
N GLY A 495 20.62 -14.76 -24.86
CA GLY A 495 21.66 -15.73 -24.50
C GLY A 495 22.43 -15.32 -23.23
N LEU A 496 22.82 -14.06 -23.17
CA LEU A 496 23.54 -13.51 -22.01
C LEU A 496 22.64 -13.48 -20.77
N LEU A 497 21.34 -13.15 -20.91
CA LEU A 497 20.41 -13.16 -19.82
C LEU A 497 20.32 -14.55 -19.17
N ARG A 498 20.20 -15.61 -19.97
CA ARG A 498 20.23 -17.01 -19.49
C ARG A 498 21.52 -17.31 -18.73
N GLU A 499 22.68 -17.00 -19.35
CA GLU A 499 23.97 -17.20 -18.69
C GLU A 499 24.05 -16.52 -17.32
N TRP A 500 23.61 -15.28 -17.21
CA TRP A 500 23.64 -14.57 -15.94
C TRP A 500 22.70 -15.19 -14.91
N VAL A 501 21.50 -15.59 -15.31
CA VAL A 501 20.53 -16.27 -14.43
C VAL A 501 21.08 -17.62 -13.94
N ASP A 502 21.74 -18.40 -14.82
CA ASP A 502 22.37 -19.68 -14.48
C ASP A 502 23.54 -19.50 -13.50
N ARG A 503 24.26 -18.39 -13.60
CA ARG A 503 25.31 -17.98 -12.63
C ARG A 503 24.75 -17.48 -11.30
N GLY A 504 23.42 -17.50 -11.09
CA GLY A 504 22.78 -17.11 -9.85
C GLY A 504 22.37 -15.63 -9.76
N ALA A 505 22.34 -14.89 -10.86
CA ALA A 505 21.98 -13.48 -10.85
C ALA A 505 20.60 -13.21 -10.23
N SER A 506 20.49 -12.10 -9.52
CA SER A 506 19.21 -11.49 -9.14
C SER A 506 18.80 -10.44 -10.18
N ILE A 507 17.49 -10.24 -10.32
CA ILE A 507 16.89 -9.26 -11.25
C ILE A 507 16.09 -8.26 -10.43
N LEU A 508 16.41 -6.97 -10.53
CA LEU A 508 15.63 -5.88 -9.93
C LEU A 508 15.04 -5.01 -11.03
N VAL A 509 13.73 -4.77 -10.96
CA VAL A 509 12.98 -3.96 -11.93
C VAL A 509 12.38 -2.73 -11.23
N CYS A 510 12.67 -1.52 -11.74
CA CYS A 510 12.18 -0.29 -11.15
C CYS A 510 11.67 0.70 -12.21
N GLY A 511 10.48 1.28 -12.01
CA GLY A 511 9.91 2.30 -12.88
C GLY A 511 8.43 2.11 -13.21
N ASN A 512 8.03 2.34 -14.46
CA ASN A 512 6.62 2.41 -14.85
C ASN A 512 5.88 1.07 -14.70
N ALA A 513 4.83 1.07 -13.86
CA ALA A 513 4.01 -0.11 -13.54
C ALA A 513 3.12 -0.57 -14.70
N THR A 514 2.58 0.35 -15.50
CA THR A 514 1.54 0.03 -16.50
C THR A 514 2.08 -0.33 -17.88
N GLY A 515 3.28 0.14 -18.23
CA GLY A 515 3.89 -0.10 -19.54
C GLY A 515 5.12 -0.99 -19.48
N MET A 516 6.17 -0.52 -18.80
CA MET A 516 7.48 -1.19 -18.79
C MET A 516 7.43 -2.50 -17.99
N ALA A 517 6.89 -2.51 -16.80
CA ALA A 517 6.96 -3.68 -15.93
C ALA A 517 6.26 -4.92 -16.51
N PRO A 518 5.03 -4.85 -17.07
CA PRO A 518 4.42 -5.99 -17.74
C PRO A 518 5.21 -6.46 -18.97
N ALA A 519 5.75 -5.53 -19.76
CA ALA A 519 6.52 -5.87 -20.96
C ALA A 519 7.87 -6.55 -20.62
N VAL A 520 8.51 -6.13 -19.53
CA VAL A 520 9.72 -6.79 -19.01
C VAL A 520 9.38 -8.18 -18.46
N ASP A 521 8.28 -8.32 -17.71
CA ASP A 521 7.84 -9.62 -17.16
C ASP A 521 7.55 -10.63 -18.29
N ALA A 522 6.86 -10.19 -19.35
CA ALA A 522 6.61 -11.00 -20.54
C ALA A 522 7.92 -11.39 -21.25
N ALA A 523 8.84 -10.44 -21.46
CA ALA A 523 10.14 -10.72 -22.08
C ALA A 523 10.98 -11.71 -21.25
N LEU A 524 10.96 -11.60 -19.92
CA LEU A 524 11.61 -12.57 -19.02
C LEU A 524 10.98 -13.96 -19.15
N ALA A 525 9.65 -14.05 -19.24
CA ALA A 525 8.94 -15.32 -19.44
C ALA A 525 9.27 -15.95 -20.81
N GLU A 526 9.31 -15.16 -21.88
CA GLU A 526 9.66 -15.63 -23.22
C GLU A 526 11.12 -16.10 -23.31
N VAL A 527 12.05 -15.38 -22.67
CA VAL A 527 13.49 -15.69 -22.75
C VAL A 527 13.87 -16.83 -21.81
N LEU A 528 13.41 -16.82 -20.57
CA LEU A 528 13.81 -17.77 -19.53
C LEU A 528 12.85 -18.98 -19.40
N GLY A 529 11.65 -18.86 -19.91
CA GLY A 529 10.51 -19.74 -19.62
C GLY A 529 9.77 -19.31 -18.35
N GLU A 530 8.44 -19.43 -18.37
CA GLU A 530 7.58 -19.10 -17.22
C GLU A 530 8.02 -19.80 -15.92
N PRO A 531 8.32 -21.12 -15.90
CA PRO A 531 8.73 -21.79 -14.67
C PRO A 531 10.00 -21.20 -14.06
N THR A 532 10.97 -20.78 -14.88
CA THR A 532 12.22 -20.17 -14.39
C THR A 532 11.95 -18.78 -13.82
N ARG A 533 11.15 -17.93 -14.52
CA ARG A 533 10.75 -16.62 -14.05
C ARG A 533 10.04 -16.72 -12.69
N ASP A 534 9.11 -17.66 -12.54
CA ASP A 534 8.32 -17.84 -11.32
C ASP A 534 9.19 -18.38 -10.17
N ALA A 535 10.11 -19.29 -10.46
CA ALA A 535 11.10 -19.75 -9.48
C ALA A 535 12.04 -18.62 -9.02
N LEU A 536 12.44 -17.71 -9.92
CA LEU A 536 13.21 -16.51 -9.56
C LEU A 536 12.42 -15.59 -8.63
N ARG A 537 11.11 -15.41 -8.88
CA ARG A 537 10.22 -14.60 -8.04
C ARG A 537 10.03 -15.26 -6.67
N ALA A 538 9.64 -16.51 -6.61
CA ALA A 538 9.47 -17.26 -5.37
C ALA A 538 10.75 -17.32 -4.53
N GLY A 539 11.90 -17.47 -5.18
CA GLY A 539 13.22 -17.44 -4.52
C GLY A 539 13.74 -16.04 -4.17
N GLY A 540 12.93 -14.98 -4.34
CA GLY A 540 13.32 -13.60 -4.07
C GLY A 540 14.47 -13.07 -4.93
N ARG A 541 14.75 -13.72 -6.06
CA ARG A 541 15.77 -13.31 -7.03
C ARG A 541 15.23 -12.40 -8.13
N TYR A 542 13.92 -12.33 -8.31
CA TYR A 542 13.22 -11.38 -9.18
C TYR A 542 12.32 -10.50 -8.32
N ARG A 543 12.66 -9.23 -8.22
CA ARG A 543 11.95 -8.24 -7.37
C ARG A 543 11.65 -6.99 -8.17
N ARG A 544 10.57 -6.28 -7.78
CA ARG A 544 10.10 -5.10 -8.49
C ARG A 544 9.74 -3.99 -7.51
N ASP A 545 10.02 -2.75 -7.92
CA ASP A 545 9.55 -1.51 -7.31
C ASP A 545 8.99 -0.64 -8.44
N VAL A 546 7.69 -0.78 -8.72
CA VAL A 546 7.06 -0.22 -9.91
C VAL A 546 5.84 0.62 -9.55
N TYR A 547 5.67 1.80 -10.17
CA TYR A 547 4.71 2.82 -9.80
C TYR A 547 4.14 3.59 -11.02
#